data_af549da36e4dd5c9da9d6d82e3672140
#
_entry.id   af549da36e4dd5c9da9d6d82e3672140
#
_cell.length_a   1.000
_cell.length_b   1.000
_cell.length_c   1.000
_cell.angle_alpha   90.00
_cell.angle_beta   90.00
_cell.angle_gamma   90.00
#
_symmetry.space_group_name_H-M   'P 1'
#
loop_
_entity.id
_entity.type
_entity.pdbx_description
1 polymer ?
#
loop_
_entity_poly.entity_id
_entity_poly.type
_entity_poly.pdbx_seq_one_letter_code
_entity_poly.pdbx_strand_id
1 'polypeptide(L)'
;METILKEKTETRLVVIEPNQLEEVVKDSGLAIQEGEEIKQSYLPFLNQLAEIQSQASKINFESPTGLDENIARELRLKTVKVRTGSENLKNDRKRLSLLKGNLEQASYNIIAASCKLTEEVFLSYLTGFLNIEKNFLC
;
A
#
# COMPACT_ATOMS: atom_id res chain seq x y z
N MET A 1 -12.54 -26.04 28.33
CA MET A 1 -11.69 -24.87 28.52
C MET A 1 -10.27 -25.04 28.01
N GLU A 2 -9.64 -26.16 28.30
CA GLU A 2 -8.29 -26.47 27.81
C GLU A 2 -8.21 -26.52 26.28
N THR A 3 -9.22 -27.08 25.63
CA THR A 3 -9.30 -27.18 24.17
C THR A 3 -9.36 -25.81 23.49
N ILE A 4 -10.11 -24.87 24.07
CA ILE A 4 -10.27 -23.50 23.55
C ILE A 4 -8.97 -22.71 23.70
N LEU A 5 -8.25 -22.86 24.81
CA LEU A 5 -6.95 -22.23 25.04
C LEU A 5 -5.88 -22.76 24.10
N LYS A 6 -5.92 -24.06 23.82
CA LYS A 6 -5.02 -24.72 22.89
C LYS A 6 -5.25 -24.25 21.45
N GLU A 7 -6.50 -24.15 21.02
CA GLU A 7 -6.86 -23.60 19.71
C GLU A 7 -6.45 -22.14 19.56
N LYS A 8 -6.65 -21.31 20.59
CA LYS A 8 -6.21 -19.92 20.59
C LYS A 8 -4.70 -19.78 20.54
N THR A 9 -3.97 -20.65 21.19
CA THR A 9 -2.50 -20.64 21.18
C THR A 9 -1.96 -21.09 19.82
N GLU A 10 -2.53 -22.11 19.22
CA GLU A 10 -2.20 -22.56 17.87
C GLU A 10 -2.51 -21.51 16.81
N THR A 11 -3.67 -20.82 16.92
CA THR A 11 -4.06 -19.76 16.01
C THR A 11 -3.14 -18.53 16.12
N ARG A 12 -2.57 -18.26 17.30
CA ARG A 12 -1.68 -17.12 17.55
C ARG A 12 -0.29 -17.29 16.94
N LEU A 13 0.12 -18.52 16.66
CA LEU A 13 1.45 -18.83 16.13
C LEU A 13 1.39 -19.25 14.66
N VAL A 14 0.42 -18.74 13.92
CA VAL A 14 0.36 -18.96 12.48
C VAL A 14 1.58 -18.31 11.84
N VAL A 15 2.43 -19.14 11.26
CA VAL A 15 3.64 -18.70 10.57
C VAL A 15 3.24 -18.07 9.25
N ILE A 16 3.72 -16.86 9.02
CA ILE A 16 3.52 -16.18 7.74
C ILE A 16 4.42 -16.83 6.70
N GLU A 17 3.80 -17.33 5.63
CA GLU A 17 4.53 -17.87 4.50
C GLU A 17 4.97 -16.73 3.57
N PRO A 18 6.24 -16.74 3.12
CA PRO A 18 6.74 -15.72 2.17
C PRO A 18 5.92 -15.66 0.89
N ASN A 19 5.28 -16.78 0.50
CA ASN A 19 4.47 -16.87 -0.71
C ASN A 19 3.22 -15.98 -0.69
N GLN A 20 2.71 -15.63 0.49
CA GLN A 20 1.53 -14.76 0.61
C GLN A 20 1.77 -13.38 0.00
N LEU A 21 2.96 -12.82 0.23
CA LEU A 21 3.30 -11.51 -0.31
C LEU A 21 3.46 -11.56 -1.83
N GLU A 22 4.05 -12.63 -2.36
CA GLU A 22 4.18 -12.83 -3.80
C GLU A 22 2.82 -12.94 -4.50
N GLU A 23 1.88 -13.66 -3.90
CA GLU A 23 0.51 -13.78 -4.42
C GLU A 23 -0.19 -12.43 -4.44
N VAL A 24 -0.07 -11.65 -3.36
CA VAL A 24 -0.64 -10.30 -3.27
C VAL A 24 -0.05 -9.40 -4.34
N VAL A 25 1.25 -9.48 -4.60
CA VAL A 25 1.92 -8.71 -5.66
C VAL A 25 1.37 -9.09 -7.03
N LYS A 26 1.22 -10.37 -7.31
CA LYS A 26 0.66 -10.86 -8.59
C LYS A 26 -0.78 -10.38 -8.78
N ASP A 27 -1.59 -10.47 -7.73
CA ASP A 27 -3.01 -10.10 -7.77
C ASP A 27 -3.22 -8.59 -7.86
N SER A 28 -2.21 -7.79 -7.52
CA SER A 28 -2.30 -6.34 -7.53
C SER A 28 -2.47 -5.73 -8.92
N GLY A 29 -2.04 -6.43 -9.95
CA GLY A 29 -2.06 -5.91 -11.33
C GLY A 29 -1.01 -4.85 -11.64
N LEU A 30 -0.11 -4.58 -10.69
CA LEU A 30 0.98 -3.64 -10.89
C LEU A 30 2.05 -4.21 -11.82
N ALA A 31 2.82 -3.32 -12.45
CA ALA A 31 4.02 -3.72 -13.19
C ALA A 31 4.98 -4.48 -12.26
N ILE A 32 5.68 -5.47 -12.81
CA ILE A 32 6.55 -6.36 -12.05
C ILE A 32 7.55 -5.56 -11.21
N GLN A 33 8.14 -4.53 -11.78
CA GLN A 33 9.13 -3.70 -11.10
C GLN A 33 8.55 -2.94 -9.92
N GLU A 34 7.38 -2.34 -10.09
CA GLU A 34 6.70 -1.61 -9.01
C GLU A 34 6.25 -2.53 -7.89
N GLY A 35 5.69 -3.68 -8.23
CA GLY A 35 5.30 -4.70 -7.26
C GLY A 35 6.48 -5.21 -6.47
N GLU A 36 7.62 -5.43 -7.12
CA GLU A 36 8.84 -5.90 -6.47
C GLU A 36 9.41 -4.84 -5.51
N GLU A 37 9.40 -3.58 -5.88
CA GLU A 37 9.84 -2.48 -5.00
C GLU A 37 9.01 -2.41 -3.73
N ILE A 38 7.69 -2.52 -3.85
CA ILE A 38 6.78 -2.52 -2.69
C ILE A 38 7.05 -3.75 -1.82
N LYS A 39 7.16 -4.93 -2.44
CA LYS A 39 7.48 -6.17 -1.74
C LYS A 39 8.78 -6.03 -0.94
N GLN A 40 9.84 -5.52 -1.54
CA GLN A 40 11.14 -5.35 -0.88
C GLN A 40 11.05 -4.37 0.30
N SER A 41 10.15 -3.39 0.24
CA SER A 41 9.96 -2.44 1.33
C SER A 41 9.33 -3.07 2.57
N TYR A 42 8.45 -4.05 2.39
CA TYR A 42 7.77 -4.73 3.49
C TYR A 42 8.46 -6.02 3.96
N LEU A 43 9.35 -6.56 3.14
CA LEU A 43 10.05 -7.81 3.44
C LEU A 43 10.82 -7.77 4.78
N PRO A 44 11.52 -6.68 5.15
CA PRO A 44 12.20 -6.61 6.44
C PRO A 44 11.25 -6.81 7.63
N PHE A 45 10.03 -6.29 7.56
CA PHE A 45 9.04 -6.47 8.62
C PHE A 45 8.58 -7.92 8.72
N LEU A 46 8.38 -8.58 7.59
CA LEU A 46 8.03 -10.00 7.57
C LEU A 46 9.17 -10.86 8.12
N ASN A 47 10.40 -10.55 7.79
CA ASN A 47 11.57 -11.28 8.30
C ASN A 47 11.71 -11.09 9.81
N GLN A 48 11.50 -9.88 10.31
CA GLN A 48 11.52 -9.63 11.76
C GLN A 48 10.40 -10.39 12.47
N LEU A 49 9.21 -10.41 11.88
CA LEU A 49 8.07 -11.13 12.45
C LEU A 49 8.33 -12.65 12.45
N ALA A 50 8.90 -13.19 11.38
CA ALA A 50 9.26 -14.61 11.31
C ALA A 50 10.27 -14.98 12.40
N GLU A 51 11.26 -14.13 12.66
CA GLU A 51 12.22 -14.35 13.74
C GLU A 51 11.56 -14.30 15.11
N ILE A 52 10.66 -13.33 15.33
CA ILE A 52 9.87 -13.22 16.57
C ILE A 52 9.06 -14.52 16.77
N GLN A 53 8.39 -15.00 15.73
CA GLN A 53 7.60 -16.22 15.78
C GLN A 53 8.48 -17.44 16.07
N SER A 54 9.67 -17.51 15.50
CA SER A 54 10.64 -18.56 15.78
C SER A 54 11.07 -18.56 17.25
N GLN A 55 11.33 -17.39 17.81
CA GLN A 55 11.67 -17.26 19.24
C GLN A 55 10.47 -17.59 20.13
N ALA A 56 9.27 -17.18 19.72
CA ALA A 56 8.05 -17.47 20.45
C ALA A 56 7.74 -18.96 20.52
N SER A 57 8.09 -19.72 19.49
CA SER A 57 7.88 -21.17 19.46
C SER A 57 8.68 -21.93 20.53
N LYS A 58 9.73 -21.30 21.08
CA LYS A 58 10.56 -21.88 22.13
C LYS A 58 9.99 -21.65 23.54
N ILE A 59 8.98 -20.80 23.67
CA ILE A 59 8.36 -20.49 24.95
C ILE A 59 7.39 -21.61 25.33
N ASN A 60 7.46 -22.05 26.58
CA ASN A 60 6.48 -22.99 27.10
C ASN A 60 5.28 -22.26 27.67
N PHE A 61 4.24 -22.15 26.86
CA PHE A 61 3.01 -21.45 27.27
C PHE A 61 2.16 -22.23 28.26
N GLU A 62 2.34 -23.56 28.36
CA GLU A 62 1.59 -24.38 29.26
C GLU A 62 2.11 -24.31 30.70
N SER A 63 3.43 -24.20 30.85
CA SER A 63 4.08 -24.12 32.16
C SER A 63 5.22 -23.09 32.09
N PRO A 64 4.86 -21.79 31.99
CA PRO A 64 5.85 -20.75 31.79
C PRO A 64 6.70 -20.51 33.03
N THR A 65 8.00 -20.32 32.83
CA THR A 65 8.92 -19.86 33.88
C THR A 65 8.95 -18.33 33.89
N GLY A 66 9.57 -17.72 34.91
CA GLY A 66 9.77 -16.28 34.95
C GLY A 66 10.59 -15.77 33.76
N LEU A 67 11.53 -16.59 33.25
CA LEU A 67 12.32 -16.27 32.06
C LEU A 67 11.42 -16.25 30.81
N ASP A 68 10.48 -17.20 30.68
CA ASP A 68 9.53 -17.25 29.58
C ASP A 68 8.62 -16.01 29.55
N GLU A 69 8.19 -15.55 30.71
CA GLU A 69 7.39 -14.33 30.82
C GLU A 69 8.17 -13.10 30.33
N ASN A 70 9.43 -12.97 30.70
CA ASN A 70 10.28 -11.86 30.29
C ASN A 70 10.51 -11.88 28.77
N ILE A 71 10.77 -13.06 28.21
CA ILE A 71 10.91 -13.24 26.76
C ILE A 71 9.62 -12.88 26.04
N ALA A 72 8.47 -13.33 26.55
CA ALA A 72 7.18 -13.02 25.98
C ALA A 72 6.90 -11.51 25.95
N ARG A 73 7.22 -10.81 27.03
CA ARG A 73 7.07 -9.35 27.10
C ARG A 73 7.97 -8.63 26.08
N GLU A 74 9.21 -9.08 25.98
CA GLU A 74 10.17 -8.51 25.04
C GLU A 74 9.73 -8.75 23.59
N LEU A 75 9.29 -9.96 23.27
CA LEU A 75 8.79 -10.32 21.94
C LEU A 75 7.52 -9.54 21.61
N ARG A 76 6.64 -9.33 22.60
CA ARG A 76 5.45 -8.49 22.40
C ARG A 76 5.83 -7.08 21.99
N LEU A 77 6.80 -6.47 22.67
CA LEU A 77 7.27 -5.12 22.32
C LEU A 77 7.89 -5.08 20.93
N LYS A 78 8.66 -6.09 20.55
CA LYS A 78 9.21 -6.20 19.20
C LYS A 78 8.10 -6.33 18.16
N THR A 79 7.07 -7.11 18.45
CA THR A 79 5.90 -7.26 17.56
C THR A 79 5.16 -5.95 17.37
N VAL A 80 4.98 -5.19 18.44
CA VAL A 80 4.37 -3.85 18.37
C VAL A 80 5.19 -2.93 17.48
N LYS A 81 6.51 -2.98 17.58
CA LYS A 81 7.41 -2.17 16.72
C LYS A 81 7.30 -2.56 15.25
N VAL A 82 7.18 -3.84 14.94
CA VAL A 82 6.99 -4.32 13.57
C VAL A 82 5.65 -3.79 13.03
N ARG A 83 4.58 -3.93 13.80
CA ARG A 83 3.26 -3.44 13.40
C ARG A 83 3.27 -1.93 13.17
N THR A 84 3.81 -1.18 14.11
CA THR A 84 3.87 0.28 14.04
C THR A 84 4.75 0.74 12.87
N GLY A 85 5.91 0.12 12.70
CA GLY A 85 6.81 0.45 11.60
C GLY A 85 6.19 0.18 10.23
N SER A 86 5.55 -0.96 10.05
CA SER A 86 4.87 -1.29 8.80
C SER A 86 3.67 -0.38 8.54
N GLU A 87 2.93 -0.02 9.59
CA GLU A 87 1.81 0.92 9.48
C GLU A 87 2.29 2.31 9.08
N ASN A 88 3.37 2.80 9.68
CA ASN A 88 3.97 4.08 9.32
C ASN A 88 4.44 4.09 7.86
N LEU A 89 5.07 3.02 7.42
CA LEU A 89 5.46 2.89 6.02
C LEU A 89 4.25 2.94 5.09
N LYS A 90 3.20 2.20 5.42
CA LYS A 90 1.95 2.21 4.66
C LYS A 90 1.37 3.64 4.57
N ASN A 91 1.29 4.33 5.70
CA ASN A 91 0.71 5.66 5.76
C ASN A 91 1.53 6.68 4.97
N ASP A 92 2.86 6.62 5.09
CA ASP A 92 3.76 7.49 4.34
C ASP A 92 3.64 7.27 2.83
N ARG A 93 3.54 6.02 2.40
CA ARG A 93 3.36 5.69 0.99
C ARG A 93 2.00 6.10 0.46
N LYS A 94 0.94 5.92 1.24
CA LYS A 94 -0.40 6.39 0.87
C LYS A 94 -0.44 7.91 0.75
N ARG A 95 0.19 8.61 1.69
CA ARG A 95 0.30 10.07 1.62
C ARG A 95 1.04 10.52 0.37
N LEU A 96 2.15 9.88 0.04
CA LEU A 96 2.92 10.19 -1.15
C LEU A 96 2.11 9.92 -2.43
N SER A 97 1.39 8.79 -2.47
CA SER A 97 0.51 8.44 -3.59
C SER A 97 -0.60 9.48 -3.76
N LEU A 98 -1.19 9.94 -2.65
CA LEU A 98 -2.21 10.98 -2.68
C LEU A 98 -1.65 12.30 -3.22
N LEU A 99 -0.46 12.69 -2.77
CA LEU A 99 0.21 13.91 -3.25
C LEU A 99 0.53 13.82 -4.74
N LYS A 100 1.00 12.67 -5.19
CA LYS A 100 1.25 12.42 -6.62
C LYS A 100 -0.04 12.47 -7.42
N GLY A 101 -1.10 11.84 -6.93
CA GLY A 101 -2.41 11.88 -7.56
C GLY A 101 -2.99 13.30 -7.65
N ASN A 102 -2.82 14.08 -6.61
CA ASN A 102 -3.25 15.49 -6.60
C ASN A 102 -2.47 16.31 -7.62
N LEU A 103 -1.17 16.08 -7.73
CA LEU A 103 -0.34 16.76 -8.74
C LEU A 103 -0.75 16.36 -10.16
N GLU A 104 -1.00 15.10 -10.40
CA GLU A 104 -1.48 14.61 -11.70
C GLU A 104 -2.84 15.24 -12.05
N GLN A 105 -3.76 15.26 -11.10
CA GLN A 105 -5.08 15.87 -11.31
C GLN A 105 -4.98 17.37 -11.60
N ALA A 106 -4.15 18.09 -10.85
CA ALA A 106 -3.92 19.51 -11.08
C ALA A 106 -3.29 19.76 -12.45
N SER A 107 -2.32 18.94 -12.84
CA SER A 107 -1.68 19.02 -14.15
C SER A 107 -2.68 18.77 -15.28
N TYR A 108 -3.50 17.74 -15.14
CA TYR A 108 -4.57 17.46 -16.09
C TYR A 108 -5.56 18.63 -16.18
N ASN A 109 -5.96 19.21 -15.04
CA ASN A 109 -6.91 20.31 -15.01
C ASN A 109 -6.39 21.54 -15.77
N ILE A 110 -5.09 21.84 -15.63
CA ILE A 110 -4.46 22.93 -16.37
C ILE A 110 -4.50 22.65 -17.88
N ILE A 111 -4.14 21.44 -18.28
CA ILE A 111 -4.15 21.04 -19.69
C ILE A 111 -5.58 21.07 -20.25
N ALA A 112 -6.54 20.51 -19.51
CA ALA A 112 -7.93 20.46 -19.92
C ALA A 112 -8.53 21.87 -20.10
N ALA A 113 -8.25 22.78 -19.16
CA ALA A 113 -8.70 24.16 -19.25
C ALA A 113 -8.09 24.90 -20.45
N SER A 114 -6.79 24.70 -20.67
CA SER A 114 -6.07 25.27 -21.81
C SER A 114 -6.59 24.73 -23.15
N CYS A 115 -6.86 23.42 -23.20
CA CYS A 115 -7.44 22.80 -24.39
C CYS A 115 -8.82 23.36 -24.70
N LYS A 116 -9.66 23.51 -23.67
CA LYS A 116 -11.01 24.05 -23.82
C LYS A 116 -10.97 25.48 -24.40
N LEU A 117 -10.12 26.34 -23.85
CA LEU A 117 -9.94 27.69 -24.35
C LEU A 117 -9.42 27.70 -25.78
N THR A 118 -8.47 26.84 -26.10
CA THR A 118 -7.90 26.72 -27.43
C THR A 118 -8.96 26.25 -28.45
N GLU A 119 -9.75 25.24 -28.05
CA GLU A 119 -10.87 24.76 -28.88
C GLU A 119 -11.87 25.85 -29.15
N GLU A 120 -12.22 26.66 -28.15
CA GLU A 120 -13.15 27.78 -28.29
C GLU A 120 -12.59 28.82 -29.25
N VAL A 121 -11.29 29.11 -29.19
CA VAL A 121 -10.66 30.06 -30.15
C VAL A 121 -10.78 29.52 -31.57
N PHE A 122 -10.45 28.23 -31.79
CA PHE A 122 -10.57 27.63 -33.12
C PHE A 122 -12.00 27.58 -33.61
N LEU A 123 -12.95 27.23 -32.75
CA LEU A 123 -14.37 27.24 -33.11
C LEU A 123 -14.86 28.62 -33.49
N SER A 124 -14.49 29.66 -32.74
CA SER A 124 -14.81 31.03 -33.05
C SER A 124 -14.23 31.48 -34.39
N TYR A 125 -12.97 31.08 -34.64
CA TYR A 125 -12.30 31.40 -35.92
C TYR A 125 -13.00 30.69 -37.09
N LEU A 126 -13.29 29.41 -36.95
CA LEU A 126 -13.96 28.66 -38.01
C LEU A 126 -15.39 29.14 -38.27
N THR A 127 -16.12 29.44 -37.20
CA THR A 127 -17.48 29.98 -37.31
C THR A 127 -17.45 31.36 -38.00
N GLY A 128 -16.53 32.22 -37.61
CA GLY A 128 -16.32 33.50 -38.23
C GLY A 128 -15.92 33.40 -39.71
N PHE A 129 -15.01 32.46 -40.00
CA PHE A 129 -14.58 32.17 -41.37
C PHE A 129 -15.75 31.65 -42.23
N LEU A 130 -16.53 30.71 -41.72
CA LEU A 130 -17.72 30.19 -42.39
C LEU A 130 -18.75 31.26 -42.64
N ASN A 131 -18.97 32.14 -41.69
CA ASN A 131 -19.90 33.27 -41.84
C ASN A 131 -19.44 34.26 -42.91
N ILE A 132 -18.13 34.52 -42.96
CA ILE A 132 -17.53 35.37 -44.00
C ILE A 132 -17.70 34.72 -45.37
N GLU A 133 -17.44 33.44 -45.53
CA GLU A 133 -17.66 32.70 -46.77
C GLU A 133 -19.11 32.74 -47.21
N LYS A 134 -20.06 32.53 -46.28
CA LYS A 134 -21.48 32.63 -46.58
C LYS A 134 -21.85 34.02 -47.06
N ASN A 135 -21.30 35.05 -46.46
CA ASN A 135 -21.55 36.42 -46.87
C ASN A 135 -20.95 36.75 -48.24
N PHE A 136 -19.81 36.11 -48.59
CA PHE A 136 -19.21 36.27 -49.92
C PHE A 136 -19.93 35.48 -51.00
N LEU A 137 -20.59 34.40 -50.67
CA LEU A 137 -21.32 33.55 -51.61
C LEU A 137 -22.75 34.06 -51.88
N CYS A 138 -23.22 34.97 -51.07
CA CYS A 138 -24.48 35.67 -51.28
C CYS A 138 -24.24 37.00 -51.96
#